data_41596102477d758ef5a3f95faf6a575f
#
_entry.id   41596102477d758ef5a3f95faf6a575f
#
_cell.length_a   1.000
_cell.length_b   1.000
_cell.length_c   1.000
_cell.angle_alpha   90.00
_cell.angle_beta   90.00
_cell.angle_gamma   90.00
#
_symmetry.space_group_name_H-M   'P 1'
#
loop_
_entity.id
_entity.type
_entity.pdbx_description
1 polymer ?
#
loop_
_entity_poly.entity_id
_entity_poly.type
_entity_poly.pdbx_seq_one_letter_code
_entity_poly.pdbx_strand_id
1 'polypeptide(L)'
;MGLKFENSKVLLMRGPVELISEGYAGIGWGQFQLCNFTTADKFFEHLDSTQQSVGRSGNQLRRFIDVKQGDLIVVPAPARIYIGVATGKKQFCADKPWGENQIKVDFPCDAENEPISIARTDLKQGLQSRLRIRLTVADLDYFKDEIIERYNDIKNNVSSGALSKINEKAGEKLEQFKAKLLDNLRNRNHYLEAGGQGLEHLVKELLEIEGYTAVIPSKQSHEVGVDVDIEAQSRNPFITQELLVQVKDHVGYTEKHAIEQIAKVEKEDDCYRWVISLGDFAEDVTQHADGLSVNLMNGNQLVDWLAERWQNLSPTTQQKLGIASVPQLVF
;
A
#
# COMPACT_ATOMS: atom_id res chain seq x y z
N MET A 1 15.92 15.65 27.83
CA MET A 1 15.27 14.48 28.46
C MET A 1 14.84 13.57 27.32
N GLY A 2 15.53 12.44 27.08
CA GLY A 2 15.24 11.56 25.93
C GLY A 2 13.89 10.90 26.13
N LEU A 3 13.07 10.88 25.07
CA LEU A 3 11.84 10.10 25.06
C LEU A 3 12.21 8.62 25.27
N LYS A 4 11.69 8.00 26.32
CA LYS A 4 11.85 6.56 26.54
C LYS A 4 10.77 5.82 25.77
N PHE A 5 11.16 5.12 24.71
CA PHE A 5 10.25 4.34 23.86
C PHE A 5 10.04 2.88 24.33
N GLU A 6 10.42 2.52 25.55
CA GLU A 6 10.41 1.13 26.06
C GLU A 6 9.04 0.44 25.86
N ASN A 7 7.95 1.15 26.15
CA ASN A 7 6.57 0.62 26.05
C ASN A 7 5.79 1.11 24.84
N SER A 8 6.43 1.85 23.92
CA SER A 8 5.77 2.34 22.71
C SER A 8 5.64 1.23 21.66
N LYS A 9 4.55 1.24 20.91
CA LYS A 9 4.42 0.45 19.69
C LYS A 9 5.02 1.20 18.51
N VAL A 10 5.38 0.46 17.48
CA VAL A 10 5.82 1.02 16.20
C VAL A 10 4.87 0.55 15.11
N LEU A 11 4.20 1.48 14.45
CA LEU A 11 3.17 1.18 13.45
C LEU A 11 3.48 1.86 12.12
N LEU A 12 3.37 1.09 11.04
CA LEU A 12 3.27 1.62 9.69
C LEU A 12 1.85 2.14 9.48
N MET A 13 1.71 3.35 8.91
CA MET A 13 0.43 3.89 8.44
C MET A 13 0.58 4.39 7.00
N ARG A 14 -0.21 3.83 6.08
CA ARG A 14 -0.28 4.25 4.67
C ARG A 14 -1.49 5.14 4.47
N GLY A 15 -1.25 6.37 4.16
CA GLY A 15 -2.26 7.35 3.81
C GLY A 15 -1.69 8.46 2.97
N PRO A 16 -2.46 9.51 2.68
CA PRO A 16 -2.00 10.67 1.93
C PRO A 16 -0.78 11.32 2.60
N VAL A 17 0.30 11.47 1.81
CA VAL A 17 1.58 12.02 2.30
C VAL A 17 1.45 13.51 2.65
N GLU A 18 0.51 14.19 2.04
CA GLU A 18 0.19 15.61 2.27
C GLU A 18 -0.19 15.90 3.73
N LEU A 19 -0.76 14.91 4.42
CA LEU A 19 -1.13 15.03 5.83
C LEU A 19 0.08 15.21 6.76
N ILE A 20 1.26 14.78 6.32
CA ILE A 20 2.49 14.85 7.14
C ILE A 20 2.88 16.30 7.41
N SER A 21 2.79 17.19 6.41
CA SER A 21 3.06 18.62 6.57
C SER A 21 2.05 19.30 7.50
N GLU A 22 0.82 18.77 7.60
CA GLU A 22 -0.20 19.20 8.55
C GLU A 22 0.02 18.60 9.96
N GLY A 23 1.00 17.67 10.09
CA GLY A 23 1.31 16.95 11.32
C GLY A 23 0.34 15.81 11.62
N TYR A 24 -0.15 15.13 10.59
CA TYR A 24 -1.05 13.99 10.74
C TYR A 24 -0.56 12.76 9.96
N ALA A 25 -0.92 11.58 10.46
CA ALA A 25 -0.95 10.34 9.71
C ALA A 25 -2.41 9.91 9.58
N GLY A 26 -2.86 9.59 8.37
CA GLY A 26 -4.26 9.27 8.09
C GLY A 26 -4.44 7.90 7.46
N ILE A 27 -5.64 7.37 7.58
CA ILE A 27 -6.11 6.18 6.90
C ILE A 27 -7.53 6.41 6.37
N GLY A 28 -7.94 5.62 5.39
CA GLY A 28 -9.31 5.65 4.85
C GLY A 28 -10.37 5.11 5.83
N TRP A 29 -11.29 4.33 5.30
CA TRP A 29 -12.51 3.86 5.99
C TRP A 29 -13.42 5.02 6.41
N GLY A 30 -13.69 5.94 5.46
CA GLY A 30 -14.51 7.14 5.66
C GLY A 30 -15.93 6.88 6.16
N GLN A 31 -16.45 5.65 5.99
CA GLN A 31 -17.72 5.23 6.56
C GLN A 31 -17.73 5.12 8.09
N PHE A 32 -16.54 5.10 8.73
CA PHE A 32 -16.41 5.02 10.20
C PHE A 32 -15.64 6.22 10.75
N GLN A 33 -16.19 6.89 11.74
CA GLN A 33 -15.49 7.91 12.53
C GLN A 33 -14.75 7.24 13.69
N LEU A 34 -13.54 6.69 13.41
CA LEU A 34 -12.80 5.88 14.37
C LEU A 34 -12.37 6.65 15.63
N CYS A 35 -12.29 7.97 15.55
CA CYS A 35 -11.98 8.83 16.71
C CYS A 35 -13.04 8.81 17.80
N ASN A 36 -14.26 8.35 17.51
CA ASN A 36 -15.35 8.22 18.49
C ASN A 36 -15.18 7.01 19.41
N PHE A 37 -14.28 6.09 19.10
CA PHE A 37 -14.04 4.88 19.85
C PHE A 37 -12.76 4.96 20.69
N THR A 38 -12.87 4.78 21.99
CA THR A 38 -11.73 4.83 22.93
C THR A 38 -10.86 3.58 22.87
N THR A 39 -11.44 2.44 22.47
CA THR A 39 -10.77 1.14 22.31
C THR A 39 -11.33 0.42 21.09
N ALA A 40 -10.52 -0.46 20.51
CA ALA A 40 -10.95 -1.28 19.40
C ALA A 40 -12.13 -2.20 19.78
N ASP A 41 -12.17 -2.72 20.99
CA ASP A 41 -13.26 -3.61 21.42
C ASP A 41 -14.61 -2.90 21.35
N LYS A 42 -14.72 -1.63 21.80
CA LYS A 42 -15.94 -0.85 21.67
C LYS A 42 -16.36 -0.60 20.22
N PHE A 43 -15.40 -0.47 19.32
CA PHE A 43 -15.68 -0.36 17.89
C PHE A 43 -16.27 -1.68 17.33
N PHE A 44 -15.69 -2.82 17.68
CA PHE A 44 -16.20 -4.12 17.22
C PHE A 44 -17.56 -4.46 17.84
N GLU A 45 -17.80 -4.15 19.12
CA GLU A 45 -19.14 -4.23 19.75
C GLU A 45 -20.18 -3.39 19.00
N HIS A 46 -19.78 -2.19 18.54
CA HIS A 46 -20.65 -1.34 17.73
C HIS A 46 -20.95 -1.98 16.36
N LEU A 47 -19.94 -2.53 15.67
CA LEU A 47 -20.14 -3.24 14.39
C LEU A 47 -21.10 -4.41 14.54
N ASP A 48 -20.95 -5.22 15.60
CA ASP A 48 -21.83 -6.35 15.89
C ASP A 48 -23.27 -5.89 16.13
N SER A 49 -23.46 -4.79 16.89
CA SER A 49 -24.77 -4.22 17.17
C SER A 49 -25.47 -3.64 15.94
N THR A 50 -24.69 -3.16 14.94
CA THR A 50 -25.20 -2.58 13.71
C THR A 50 -25.19 -3.54 12.52
N GLN A 51 -24.79 -4.80 12.76
CA GLN A 51 -24.63 -5.82 11.71
C GLN A 51 -23.72 -5.40 10.56
N GLN A 52 -22.70 -4.58 10.86
CA GLN A 52 -21.70 -4.14 9.92
C GLN A 52 -20.45 -5.03 10.01
N SER A 53 -19.72 -5.17 8.90
CA SER A 53 -18.49 -5.94 8.84
C SER A 53 -17.37 -5.14 8.20
N VAL A 54 -16.15 -5.35 8.67
CA VAL A 54 -14.93 -4.78 8.09
C VAL A 54 -14.04 -5.85 7.44
N GLY A 55 -14.56 -7.06 7.31
CA GLY A 55 -13.88 -8.18 6.68
C GLY A 55 -12.47 -8.42 7.25
N ARG A 56 -11.50 -8.60 6.37
CA ARG A 56 -10.08 -8.84 6.74
C ARG A 56 -9.36 -7.60 7.29
N SER A 57 -9.99 -6.43 7.24
CA SER A 57 -9.38 -5.18 7.72
C SER A 57 -9.44 -5.00 9.24
N GLY A 58 -10.14 -5.85 9.97
CA GLY A 58 -10.36 -5.74 11.41
C GLY A 58 -9.08 -5.51 12.22
N ASN A 59 -8.01 -6.27 11.95
CA ASN A 59 -6.74 -6.10 12.65
C ASN A 59 -6.04 -4.77 12.34
N GLN A 60 -6.23 -4.19 11.17
CA GLN A 60 -5.68 -2.89 10.80
C GLN A 60 -6.40 -1.78 11.56
N LEU A 61 -7.74 -1.83 11.61
CA LEU A 61 -8.57 -0.89 12.36
C LEU A 61 -8.30 -0.98 13.85
N ARG A 62 -8.17 -2.20 14.41
CA ARG A 62 -7.75 -2.40 15.80
C ARG A 62 -6.45 -1.68 16.11
N ARG A 63 -5.41 -1.87 15.28
CA ARG A 63 -4.11 -1.20 15.47
C ARG A 63 -4.25 0.32 15.45
N PHE A 64 -5.04 0.89 14.53
CA PHE A 64 -5.24 2.33 14.44
C PHE A 64 -5.98 2.88 15.67
N ILE A 65 -7.08 2.25 16.07
CA ILE A 65 -7.88 2.70 17.22
C ILE A 65 -7.07 2.64 18.53
N ASP A 66 -6.23 1.62 18.69
CA ASP A 66 -5.46 1.38 19.91
C ASP A 66 -4.16 2.19 19.97
N VAL A 67 -3.85 3.05 18.98
CA VAL A 67 -2.68 3.95 19.04
C VAL A 67 -2.79 4.87 20.24
N LYS A 68 -1.70 4.97 20.97
CA LYS A 68 -1.56 5.78 22.20
C LYS A 68 -0.52 6.91 22.01
N GLN A 69 -0.57 7.86 22.92
CA GLN A 69 0.49 8.86 23.02
C GLN A 69 1.84 8.18 23.25
N GLY A 70 2.84 8.59 22.48
CA GLY A 70 4.21 8.05 22.58
C GLY A 70 4.48 6.89 21.63
N ASP A 71 3.49 6.33 20.93
CA ASP A 71 3.72 5.34 19.90
C ASP A 71 4.43 5.98 18.70
N LEU A 72 5.32 5.21 18.05
CA LEU A 72 6.03 5.64 16.85
C LEU A 72 5.20 5.31 15.61
N ILE A 73 5.01 6.31 14.77
CA ILE A 73 4.29 6.19 13.50
C ILE A 73 5.28 6.33 12.36
N VAL A 74 5.32 5.33 11.49
CA VAL A 74 6.11 5.31 10.26
C VAL A 74 5.15 5.50 9.09
N VAL A 75 5.29 6.61 8.37
CA VAL A 75 4.51 6.89 7.16
C VAL A 75 5.41 6.67 5.95
N PRO A 76 5.15 5.61 5.14
CA PRO A 76 5.92 5.39 3.93
C PRO A 76 5.48 6.35 2.84
N ALA A 77 6.47 6.94 2.18
CA ALA A 77 6.33 7.68 0.94
C ALA A 77 7.19 7.01 -0.16
N PRO A 78 7.07 7.42 -1.42
CA PRO A 78 7.95 6.93 -2.46
C PRO A 78 9.43 7.14 -2.12
N ALA A 79 10.23 6.09 -2.23
CA ALA A 79 11.67 6.06 -1.92
C ALA A 79 12.08 6.55 -0.52
N ARG A 80 11.16 6.98 0.34
CA ARG A 80 11.43 7.56 1.67
C ARG A 80 10.40 7.13 2.71
N ILE A 81 10.69 7.40 3.97
CA ILE A 81 9.75 7.26 5.09
C ILE A 81 9.81 8.51 5.96
N TYR A 82 8.74 8.76 6.68
CA TYR A 82 8.68 9.73 7.77
C TYR A 82 8.45 8.99 9.08
N ILE A 83 9.11 9.41 10.14
CA ILE A 83 8.95 8.84 11.48
C ILE A 83 8.56 9.95 12.44
N GLY A 84 7.45 9.76 13.14
CA GLY A 84 6.99 10.71 14.14
C GLY A 84 6.42 10.02 15.36
N VAL A 85 6.09 10.81 16.39
CA VAL A 85 5.54 10.34 17.66
C VAL A 85 4.06 10.71 17.75
N ALA A 86 3.18 9.73 17.97
CA ALA A 86 1.76 9.96 18.15
C ALA A 86 1.49 10.79 19.41
N THR A 87 0.65 11.81 19.31
CA THR A 87 0.23 12.64 20.45
C THR A 87 -0.95 12.05 21.22
N GLY A 88 -1.56 10.98 20.71
CA GLY A 88 -2.79 10.38 21.24
C GLY A 88 -4.07 11.07 20.78
N LYS A 89 -3.99 12.20 20.07
CA LYS A 89 -5.17 12.90 19.52
C LYS A 89 -5.56 12.29 18.18
N LYS A 90 -6.85 12.02 18.01
CA LYS A 90 -7.44 11.50 16.78
C LYS A 90 -8.55 12.42 16.31
N GLN A 91 -8.76 12.49 15.00
CA GLN A 91 -9.86 13.27 14.39
C GLN A 91 -10.38 12.57 13.14
N PHE A 92 -11.52 13.03 12.66
CA PHE A 92 -12.12 12.62 11.40
C PHE A 92 -12.30 13.86 10.49
N CYS A 93 -11.84 13.77 9.24
CA CYS A 93 -11.89 14.81 8.23
C CYS A 93 -12.49 14.24 6.94
N ALA A 94 -13.77 14.48 6.70
CA ALA A 94 -14.50 13.93 5.54
C ALA A 94 -14.00 14.46 4.18
N ASP A 95 -13.31 15.59 4.16
CA ASP A 95 -12.75 16.23 2.97
C ASP A 95 -11.34 15.74 2.58
N LYS A 96 -10.82 14.73 3.28
CA LYS A 96 -9.49 14.14 3.02
C LYS A 96 -9.61 12.68 2.56
N PRO A 97 -10.00 12.41 1.30
CA PRO A 97 -10.17 11.04 0.80
C PRO A 97 -8.95 10.17 1.07
N TRP A 98 -9.18 8.93 1.51
CA TRP A 98 -8.14 7.96 1.90
C TRP A 98 -7.32 8.34 3.16
N GLY A 99 -7.66 9.43 3.79
CA GLY A 99 -7.04 9.95 5.00
C GLY A 99 -8.06 10.56 5.97
N GLU A 100 -9.31 10.11 5.94
CA GLU A 100 -10.41 10.66 6.74
C GLU A 100 -10.18 10.46 8.24
N ASN A 101 -9.71 9.28 8.63
CA ASN A 101 -9.37 8.97 10.01
C ASN A 101 -7.90 9.32 10.26
N GLN A 102 -7.65 10.29 11.13
CA GLN A 102 -6.33 10.87 11.33
C GLN A 102 -5.86 10.76 12.77
N ILE A 103 -4.55 10.58 12.93
CA ILE A 103 -3.85 10.68 14.21
C ILE A 103 -2.89 11.85 14.14
N LYS A 104 -2.90 12.73 15.15
CA LYS A 104 -1.92 13.81 15.28
C LYS A 104 -0.58 13.21 15.66
N VAL A 105 0.45 13.55 14.87
CA VAL A 105 1.81 13.03 15.00
C VAL A 105 2.81 14.19 15.02
N ASP A 106 3.73 14.16 15.97
CA ASP A 106 4.84 15.09 16.04
C ASP A 106 6.00 14.53 15.19
N PHE A 107 6.11 15.02 13.94
CA PHE A 107 7.21 14.71 13.06
C PHE A 107 8.40 15.65 13.34
N PRO A 108 9.65 15.17 13.36
CA PRO A 108 10.82 16.05 13.36
C PRO A 108 10.83 16.89 12.09
N CYS A 109 11.05 18.20 12.25
CA CYS A 109 11.08 19.16 11.15
C CYS A 109 12.44 19.82 11.04
N ASP A 110 12.79 20.32 9.87
CA ASP A 110 13.96 21.14 9.61
C ASP A 110 13.77 22.62 10.03
N ALA A 111 14.71 23.48 9.65
CA ALA A 111 14.68 24.91 9.98
C ALA A 111 13.53 25.67 9.27
N GLU A 112 13.06 25.17 8.14
CA GLU A 112 11.93 25.70 7.37
C GLU A 112 10.57 25.14 7.86
N ASN A 113 10.60 24.34 8.94
CA ASN A 113 9.43 23.65 9.51
C ASN A 113 8.82 22.57 8.59
N GLU A 114 9.64 22.00 7.67
CA GLU A 114 9.24 20.89 6.82
C GLU A 114 9.61 19.56 7.48
N PRO A 115 8.73 18.54 7.44
CA PRO A 115 9.00 17.22 8.03
C PRO A 115 10.19 16.54 7.36
N ILE A 116 11.13 16.06 8.18
CA ILE A 116 12.35 15.40 7.69
C ILE A 116 12.04 13.95 7.33
N SER A 117 12.46 13.56 6.12
CA SER A 117 12.32 12.19 5.62
C SER A 117 13.63 11.42 5.67
N ILE A 118 13.54 10.09 5.68
CA ILE A 118 14.67 9.17 5.56
C ILE A 118 14.53 8.41 4.25
N ALA A 119 15.61 8.29 3.47
CA ALA A 119 15.62 7.46 2.29
C ALA A 119 15.44 5.98 2.67
N ARG A 120 14.63 5.23 1.92
CA ARG A 120 14.47 3.79 2.14
C ARG A 120 15.77 3.01 1.99
N THR A 121 16.69 3.50 1.14
CA THR A 121 18.02 2.92 0.94
C THR A 121 18.90 2.96 2.18
N ASP A 122 18.62 3.87 3.12
CA ASP A 122 19.38 4.03 4.36
C ASP A 122 18.89 3.08 5.48
N LEU A 123 17.82 2.32 5.20
CA LEU A 123 17.26 1.34 6.11
C LEU A 123 17.89 -0.04 5.88
N LYS A 124 17.92 -0.87 6.92
CA LYS A 124 18.34 -2.27 6.77
C LYS A 124 17.37 -3.03 5.86
N GLN A 125 17.89 -4.02 5.14
CA GLN A 125 17.13 -4.79 4.16
C GLN A 125 15.84 -5.41 4.72
N GLY A 126 15.85 -5.87 5.98
CA GLY A 126 14.67 -6.43 6.64
C GLY A 126 13.54 -5.42 6.76
N LEU A 127 13.84 -4.19 7.22
CA LEU A 127 12.84 -3.13 7.31
C LEU A 127 12.38 -2.67 5.92
N GLN A 128 13.30 -2.52 4.95
CA GLN A 128 12.92 -2.21 3.56
C GLN A 128 11.92 -3.23 3.00
N SER A 129 12.16 -4.52 3.24
CA SER A 129 11.25 -5.60 2.80
C SER A 129 9.90 -5.52 3.52
N ARG A 130 9.90 -5.26 4.83
CA ARG A 130 8.67 -5.12 5.61
C ARG A 130 7.82 -3.93 5.17
N LEU A 131 8.46 -2.83 4.77
CA LEU A 131 7.75 -1.64 4.25
C LEU A 131 7.05 -1.88 2.90
N ARG A 132 7.27 -3.01 2.23
CA ARG A 132 6.58 -3.40 0.99
C ARG A 132 5.21 -4.04 1.24
N ILE A 133 4.90 -4.41 2.50
CA ILE A 133 3.59 -4.98 2.83
C ILE A 133 2.49 -3.99 2.44
N ARG A 134 1.44 -4.49 1.79
CA ARG A 134 0.34 -3.67 1.26
C ARG A 134 -0.79 -3.41 2.27
N LEU A 135 -0.53 -3.61 3.55
CA LEU A 135 -1.48 -3.24 4.59
C LEU A 135 -1.44 -1.73 4.83
N THR A 136 -2.61 -1.12 5.05
CA THR A 136 -2.72 0.29 5.41
C THR A 136 -2.15 0.55 6.80
N VAL A 137 -2.42 -0.35 7.76
CA VAL A 137 -1.82 -0.30 9.12
C VAL A 137 -1.16 -1.62 9.43
N ALA A 138 0.16 -1.60 9.69
CA ALA A 138 0.92 -2.79 10.01
C ALA A 138 1.81 -2.59 11.25
N ASP A 139 2.08 -3.68 11.94
CA ASP A 139 3.01 -3.72 13.06
C ASP A 139 4.46 -3.73 12.57
N LEU A 140 5.31 -2.89 13.19
CA LEU A 140 6.74 -2.78 12.95
C LEU A 140 7.58 -2.96 14.23
N ASP A 141 7.00 -3.47 15.32
CA ASP A 141 7.69 -3.61 16.62
C ASP A 141 8.98 -4.43 16.51
N TYR A 142 9.06 -5.40 15.61
CA TYR A 142 10.29 -6.15 15.33
C TYR A 142 11.47 -5.26 14.88
N PHE A 143 11.20 -4.12 14.27
CA PHE A 143 12.19 -3.17 13.77
C PHE A 143 12.34 -1.93 14.67
N LYS A 144 11.80 -1.99 15.87
CA LYS A 144 11.71 -0.87 16.81
C LYS A 144 13.06 -0.20 17.07
N ASP A 145 14.10 -0.98 17.33
CA ASP A 145 15.43 -0.45 17.65
C ASP A 145 16.00 0.36 16.48
N GLU A 146 15.90 -0.16 15.26
CA GLU A 146 16.32 0.55 14.05
C GLU A 146 15.52 1.84 13.84
N ILE A 147 14.20 1.79 14.02
CA ILE A 147 13.32 2.94 13.84
C ILE A 147 13.60 4.03 14.88
N ILE A 148 13.87 3.66 16.13
CA ILE A 148 14.26 4.59 17.19
C ILE A 148 15.63 5.22 16.88
N GLU A 149 16.60 4.43 16.41
CA GLU A 149 17.91 4.92 15.98
C GLU A 149 17.73 6.01 14.91
N ARG A 150 16.98 5.71 13.84
CA ARG A 150 16.72 6.65 12.76
C ARG A 150 15.94 7.89 13.19
N TYR A 151 14.95 7.74 14.06
CA TYR A 151 14.23 8.87 14.64
C TYR A 151 15.17 9.81 15.44
N ASN A 152 16.07 9.25 16.25
CA ASN A 152 17.02 10.02 17.00
C ASN A 152 18.06 10.73 16.11
N ASP A 153 18.52 10.07 15.03
CA ASP A 153 19.43 10.65 14.04
C ASP A 153 18.83 11.91 13.41
N ILE A 154 17.56 11.84 12.99
CA ILE A 154 16.84 13.00 12.44
C ILE A 154 16.73 14.11 13.49
N LYS A 155 16.28 13.76 14.69
CA LYS A 155 16.02 14.71 15.76
C LYS A 155 17.29 15.45 16.21
N ASN A 156 18.45 14.81 16.10
CA ASN A 156 19.74 15.38 16.46
C ASN A 156 20.42 16.11 15.28
N ASN A 157 19.71 16.33 14.14
CA ASN A 157 20.24 16.95 12.91
C ASN A 157 21.51 16.26 12.36
N VAL A 158 21.63 14.95 12.56
CA VAL A 158 22.76 14.16 12.05
C VAL A 158 22.68 13.91 10.55
N SER A 159 21.50 14.09 9.93
CA SER A 159 21.35 13.96 8.48
C SER A 159 21.66 15.28 7.78
N SER A 160 22.75 15.33 7.08
CA SER A 160 23.20 16.47 6.29
C SER A 160 22.15 16.86 5.22
N GLY A 161 21.75 18.12 5.18
CA GLY A 161 20.76 18.64 4.24
C GLY A 161 21.05 18.44 2.75
N ALA A 162 22.27 18.09 2.37
CA ALA A 162 22.63 17.78 0.99
C ALA A 162 22.11 16.40 0.53
N LEU A 163 22.25 15.35 1.34
CA LEU A 163 21.72 14.02 1.03
C LEU A 163 20.18 14.01 1.04
N SER A 164 19.57 14.77 1.96
CA SER A 164 18.11 14.92 1.99
C SER A 164 17.57 15.52 0.68
N LYS A 165 18.18 16.58 0.17
CA LYS A 165 17.78 17.22 -1.11
C LYS A 165 17.96 16.31 -2.33
N ILE A 166 19.03 15.49 -2.37
CA ILE A 166 19.23 14.51 -3.44
C ILE A 166 18.13 13.44 -3.39
N ASN A 167 17.83 12.92 -2.19
CA ASN A 167 16.80 11.89 -2.01
C ASN A 167 15.39 12.43 -2.31
N GLU A 168 15.12 13.69 -1.99
CA GLU A 168 13.86 14.37 -2.33
C GLU A 168 13.69 14.46 -3.85
N LYS A 169 14.69 14.99 -4.57
CA LYS A 169 14.66 15.05 -6.04
C LYS A 169 14.57 13.67 -6.69
N ALA A 170 15.24 12.66 -6.15
CA ALA A 170 15.10 11.29 -6.62
C ALA A 170 13.69 10.76 -6.41
N GLY A 171 13.07 11.07 -5.27
CA GLY A 171 11.67 10.75 -4.97
C GLY A 171 10.70 11.43 -5.95
N GLU A 172 10.86 12.72 -6.23
CA GLU A 172 10.05 13.45 -7.20
C GLU A 172 10.14 12.84 -8.61
N LYS A 173 11.35 12.45 -9.05
CA LYS A 173 11.54 11.78 -10.33
C LYS A 173 10.90 10.40 -10.38
N LEU A 174 10.92 9.68 -9.28
CA LEU A 174 10.23 8.39 -9.18
C LEU A 174 8.72 8.58 -9.29
N GLU A 175 8.14 9.60 -8.66
CA GLU A 175 6.71 9.89 -8.81
C GLU A 175 6.34 10.33 -10.23
N GLN A 176 7.17 11.16 -10.87
CA GLN A 176 6.98 11.52 -12.27
C GLN A 176 7.03 10.28 -13.18
N PHE A 177 7.97 9.35 -12.91
CA PHE A 177 8.05 8.08 -13.63
C PHE A 177 6.78 7.25 -13.45
N LYS A 178 6.29 7.09 -12.22
CA LYS A 178 5.07 6.34 -11.92
C LYS A 178 3.83 6.94 -12.59
N ALA A 179 3.66 8.27 -12.48
CA ALA A 179 2.56 8.97 -13.12
C ALA A 179 2.57 8.78 -14.64
N LYS A 180 3.76 8.90 -15.26
CA LYS A 180 3.91 8.67 -16.71
C LYS A 180 3.67 7.22 -17.09
N LEU A 181 4.13 6.26 -16.28
CA LEU A 181 3.92 4.84 -16.54
C LEU A 181 2.42 4.50 -16.48
N LEU A 182 1.70 5.02 -15.47
CA LEU A 182 0.24 4.84 -15.37
C LEU A 182 -0.48 5.45 -16.57
N ASP A 183 -0.10 6.67 -16.96
CA ASP A 183 -0.67 7.35 -18.12
C ASP A 183 -0.43 6.54 -19.41
N ASN A 184 0.79 6.03 -19.60
CA ASN A 184 1.13 5.17 -20.75
C ASN A 184 0.29 3.87 -20.76
N LEU A 185 0.11 3.23 -19.59
CA LEU A 185 -0.73 2.02 -19.49
C LEU A 185 -2.19 2.34 -19.82
N ARG A 186 -2.75 3.42 -19.27
CA ARG A 186 -4.14 3.85 -19.50
C ARG A 186 -4.41 4.28 -20.93
N ASN A 187 -3.46 4.96 -21.55
CA ASN A 187 -3.58 5.47 -22.93
C ASN A 187 -3.02 4.51 -24.00
N ARG A 188 -2.59 3.31 -23.59
CA ARG A 188 -2.00 2.30 -24.48
C ARG A 188 -0.75 2.77 -25.25
N ASN A 189 0.04 3.66 -24.63
CA ASN A 189 1.33 4.10 -25.13
C ASN A 189 2.44 3.11 -24.73
N HIS A 190 2.25 1.85 -25.05
CA HIS A 190 3.13 0.74 -24.76
C HIS A 190 3.01 -0.35 -25.83
N TYR A 191 3.86 -1.37 -25.79
CA TYR A 191 3.90 -2.48 -26.73
C TYR A 191 3.44 -3.81 -26.10
N LEU A 192 2.68 -3.76 -25.00
CA LEU A 192 2.02 -4.95 -24.44
C LEU A 192 0.93 -5.43 -25.41
N GLU A 193 0.60 -6.71 -25.33
CA GLU A 193 -0.46 -7.33 -26.14
C GLU A 193 -1.83 -6.64 -25.89
N ALA A 194 -2.61 -6.48 -26.97
CA ALA A 194 -3.91 -5.84 -26.89
C ALA A 194 -4.98 -6.73 -26.21
N GLY A 195 -6.11 -6.12 -25.81
CA GLY A 195 -7.29 -6.84 -25.33
C GLY A 195 -7.19 -7.39 -23.91
N GLY A 196 -6.36 -6.76 -23.05
CA GLY A 196 -6.20 -7.18 -21.64
C GLY A 196 -5.10 -8.22 -21.44
N GLN A 197 -4.79 -9.06 -22.42
CA GLN A 197 -3.79 -10.14 -22.30
C GLN A 197 -2.39 -9.62 -21.89
N GLY A 198 -2.00 -8.46 -22.42
CA GLY A 198 -0.71 -7.85 -22.08
C GLY A 198 -0.61 -7.48 -20.60
N LEU A 199 -1.72 -7.01 -20.01
CA LEU A 199 -1.78 -6.68 -18.59
C LEU A 199 -1.82 -7.95 -17.74
N GLU A 200 -2.54 -8.99 -18.17
CA GLU A 200 -2.55 -10.31 -17.51
C GLU A 200 -1.13 -10.91 -17.47
N HIS A 201 -0.39 -10.89 -18.57
CA HIS A 201 0.99 -11.37 -18.63
C HIS A 201 1.92 -10.54 -17.74
N LEU A 202 1.74 -9.22 -17.69
CA LEU A 202 2.50 -8.34 -16.82
C LEU A 202 2.26 -8.65 -15.34
N VAL A 203 1.00 -8.81 -14.93
CA VAL A 203 0.65 -9.16 -13.55
C VAL A 203 1.16 -10.56 -13.21
N LYS A 204 1.06 -11.52 -14.13
CA LYS A 204 1.63 -12.85 -13.98
C LYS A 204 3.14 -12.79 -13.70
N GLU A 205 3.89 -12.05 -14.50
CA GLU A 205 5.34 -11.90 -14.33
C GLU A 205 5.68 -11.26 -12.97
N LEU A 206 4.91 -10.25 -12.55
CA LEU A 206 5.07 -9.64 -11.22
C LEU A 206 4.82 -10.64 -10.08
N LEU A 207 3.80 -11.48 -10.17
CA LEU A 207 3.55 -12.54 -9.20
C LEU A 207 4.70 -13.56 -9.17
N GLU A 208 5.27 -13.92 -10.31
CA GLU A 208 6.42 -14.80 -10.40
C GLU A 208 7.67 -14.20 -9.74
N ILE A 209 7.89 -12.89 -9.87
CA ILE A 209 8.95 -12.14 -9.18
C ILE A 209 8.72 -12.16 -7.66
N GLU A 210 7.48 -12.13 -7.19
CA GLU A 210 7.15 -12.24 -5.75
C GLU A 210 7.23 -13.69 -5.20
N GLY A 211 7.59 -14.66 -6.03
CA GLY A 211 7.81 -16.04 -5.61
C GLY A 211 6.58 -16.94 -5.72
N TYR A 212 5.62 -16.58 -6.55
CA TYR A 212 4.51 -17.45 -6.91
C TYR A 212 4.83 -18.27 -8.19
N THR A 213 4.17 -19.41 -8.34
CA THR A 213 3.97 -20.05 -9.64
C THR A 213 2.63 -19.58 -10.16
N ALA A 214 2.62 -18.82 -11.25
CA ALA A 214 1.40 -18.21 -11.79
C ALA A 214 1.06 -18.76 -13.17
N VAL A 215 -0.22 -19.03 -13.41
CA VAL A 215 -0.75 -19.58 -14.66
C VAL A 215 -1.93 -18.72 -15.12
N ILE A 216 -2.04 -18.46 -16.42
CA ILE A 216 -3.23 -17.88 -17.06
C ILE A 216 -4.06 -19.06 -17.53
N PRO A 217 -5.22 -19.36 -16.90
CA PRO A 217 -6.04 -20.51 -17.27
C PRO A 217 -6.65 -20.32 -18.66
N SER A 218 -6.96 -21.43 -19.33
CA SER A 218 -7.70 -21.34 -20.60
C SER A 218 -9.15 -20.88 -20.36
N LYS A 219 -9.69 -20.03 -21.22
CA LYS A 219 -11.07 -19.47 -21.08
C LYS A 219 -12.19 -20.51 -20.96
N GLN A 220 -11.89 -21.79 -21.17
CA GLN A 220 -12.85 -22.91 -21.05
C GLN A 220 -12.84 -23.60 -19.68
N SER A 221 -11.97 -23.18 -18.76
CA SER A 221 -11.75 -23.88 -17.49
C SER A 221 -12.67 -23.45 -16.34
N HIS A 222 -13.49 -22.42 -16.51
CA HIS A 222 -14.38 -21.93 -15.46
C HIS A 222 -15.87 -22.01 -15.85
N GLU A 223 -16.72 -22.18 -14.84
CA GLU A 223 -18.16 -22.16 -14.98
C GLU A 223 -18.71 -20.82 -15.52
N VAL A 224 -19.88 -20.84 -16.12
CA VAL A 224 -20.53 -19.63 -16.66
C VAL A 224 -20.73 -18.60 -15.55
N GLY A 225 -20.16 -17.40 -15.71
CA GLY A 225 -20.28 -16.29 -14.74
C GLY A 225 -19.14 -16.17 -13.73
N VAL A 226 -18.10 -16.98 -13.87
CA VAL A 226 -16.84 -16.90 -13.15
C VAL A 226 -15.77 -16.39 -14.09
N ASP A 227 -14.94 -15.42 -13.63
CA ASP A 227 -13.87 -14.84 -14.43
C ASP A 227 -12.60 -14.76 -13.56
N VAL A 228 -11.62 -15.61 -13.88
CA VAL A 228 -10.29 -15.65 -13.24
C VAL A 228 -9.27 -15.59 -14.36
N ASP A 229 -8.46 -14.54 -14.37
CA ASP A 229 -7.45 -14.34 -15.39
C ASP A 229 -6.10 -14.97 -15.00
N ILE A 230 -5.79 -15.07 -13.70
CA ILE A 230 -4.55 -15.67 -13.22
C ILE A 230 -4.82 -16.48 -11.96
N GLU A 231 -4.30 -17.71 -11.93
CA GLU A 231 -4.17 -18.54 -10.76
C GLU A 231 -2.69 -18.57 -10.32
N ALA A 232 -2.41 -18.32 -9.04
CA ALA A 232 -1.03 -18.31 -8.55
C ALA A 232 -0.91 -19.01 -7.21
N GLN A 233 0.14 -19.82 -7.06
CA GLN A 233 0.43 -20.58 -5.84
C GLN A 233 1.80 -20.21 -5.29
N SER A 234 1.92 -20.04 -3.97
CA SER A 234 3.18 -19.73 -3.32
C SER A 234 4.21 -20.87 -3.54
N ARG A 235 5.44 -20.49 -3.88
CA ARG A 235 6.59 -21.42 -3.95
C ARG A 235 7.23 -21.65 -2.58
N ASN A 236 6.83 -20.92 -1.56
CA ASN A 236 7.41 -21.06 -0.23
C ASN A 236 6.89 -22.36 0.42
N PRO A 237 7.75 -23.30 0.80
CA PRO A 237 7.33 -24.59 1.36
C PRO A 237 6.65 -24.48 2.73
N PHE A 238 6.77 -23.32 3.39
CA PHE A 238 6.19 -23.06 4.70
C PHE A 238 4.87 -22.25 4.64
N ILE A 239 4.47 -21.82 3.45
CA ILE A 239 3.27 -21.00 3.25
C ILE A 239 2.47 -21.60 2.10
N THR A 240 1.36 -22.24 2.42
CA THR A 240 0.38 -22.65 1.43
C THR A 240 -0.56 -21.48 1.20
N GLN A 241 -0.43 -20.81 0.06
CA GLN A 241 -1.26 -19.67 -0.30
C GLN A 241 -1.59 -19.74 -1.79
N GLU A 242 -2.86 -19.69 -2.10
CA GLU A 242 -3.37 -19.59 -3.47
C GLU A 242 -3.95 -18.19 -3.72
N LEU A 243 -3.65 -17.61 -4.88
CA LEU A 243 -4.22 -16.35 -5.33
C LEU A 243 -5.04 -16.58 -6.58
N LEU A 244 -6.25 -16.06 -6.59
CA LEU A 244 -7.06 -15.90 -7.78
C LEU A 244 -7.09 -14.41 -8.13
N VAL A 245 -6.73 -14.06 -9.35
CA VAL A 245 -6.62 -12.68 -9.76
C VAL A 245 -7.47 -12.45 -11.01
N GLN A 246 -8.30 -11.45 -10.97
CA GLN A 246 -8.98 -10.88 -12.12
C GLN A 246 -8.34 -9.55 -12.49
N VAL A 247 -8.03 -9.35 -13.76
CA VAL A 247 -7.32 -8.16 -14.26
C VAL A 247 -8.27 -7.36 -15.17
N LYS A 248 -8.37 -6.06 -14.92
CA LYS A 248 -9.24 -5.15 -15.69
C LYS A 248 -8.42 -4.05 -16.35
N ASP A 249 -8.30 -4.17 -17.69
CA ASP A 249 -7.64 -3.19 -18.56
C ASP A 249 -8.67 -2.12 -19.02
N HIS A 250 -9.05 -1.23 -18.12
CA HIS A 250 -9.90 -0.09 -18.46
C HIS A 250 -9.56 1.16 -17.62
N VAL A 251 -10.01 2.31 -18.13
CA VAL A 251 -9.85 3.61 -17.46
C VAL A 251 -11.17 3.99 -16.79
N GLY A 252 -11.13 4.64 -15.64
CA GLY A 252 -12.31 5.04 -14.89
C GLY A 252 -12.58 4.12 -13.69
N TYR A 253 -13.82 4.06 -13.23
CA TYR A 253 -14.18 3.26 -12.08
C TYR A 253 -14.50 1.82 -12.46
N THR A 254 -13.96 0.87 -11.70
CA THR A 254 -14.27 -0.56 -11.81
C THR A 254 -15.58 -0.86 -11.10
N GLU A 255 -16.46 -1.60 -11.76
CA GLU A 255 -17.82 -1.93 -11.27
C GLU A 255 -17.81 -3.14 -10.32
N LYS A 256 -18.87 -3.27 -9.50
CA LYS A 256 -19.10 -4.38 -8.57
C LYS A 256 -19.13 -5.76 -9.25
N HIS A 257 -19.52 -5.81 -10.51
CA HIS A 257 -19.64 -7.07 -11.26
C HIS A 257 -18.33 -7.88 -11.30
N ALA A 258 -17.18 -7.21 -11.46
CA ALA A 258 -15.87 -7.90 -11.42
C ALA A 258 -15.60 -8.57 -10.06
N ILE A 259 -15.99 -7.90 -8.98
CA ILE A 259 -15.84 -8.41 -7.61
C ILE A 259 -16.75 -9.62 -7.40
N GLU A 260 -18.00 -9.54 -7.86
CA GLU A 260 -18.98 -10.62 -7.73
C GLU A 260 -18.59 -11.86 -8.55
N GLN A 261 -17.95 -11.67 -9.72
CA GLN A 261 -17.47 -12.78 -10.53
C GLN A 261 -16.40 -13.60 -9.82
N ILE A 262 -15.37 -12.94 -9.30
CA ILE A 262 -14.27 -13.64 -8.62
C ILE A 262 -14.67 -14.18 -7.25
N ALA A 263 -15.63 -13.54 -6.58
CA ALA A 263 -16.15 -13.99 -5.29
C ALA A 263 -16.91 -15.32 -5.37
N LYS A 264 -17.52 -15.65 -6.54
CA LYS A 264 -18.25 -16.89 -6.77
C LYS A 264 -17.36 -18.12 -6.90
N VAL A 265 -16.04 -17.94 -7.06
CA VAL A 265 -15.12 -19.07 -7.16
C VAL A 265 -15.05 -19.78 -5.81
N GLU A 266 -15.59 -20.98 -5.73
CA GLU A 266 -15.45 -21.83 -4.54
C GLU A 266 -14.03 -22.38 -4.46
N LYS A 267 -13.33 -22.07 -3.40
CA LYS A 267 -11.96 -22.53 -3.09
C LYS A 267 -11.80 -22.64 -1.57
N GLU A 268 -10.78 -23.38 -1.13
CA GLU A 268 -10.44 -23.57 0.27
C GLU A 268 -10.08 -22.26 1.00
N ASP A 269 -10.05 -22.30 2.33
CA ASP A 269 -9.87 -21.11 3.20
C ASP A 269 -8.56 -20.34 2.97
N ASP A 270 -7.52 -20.99 2.43
CA ASP A 270 -6.20 -20.38 2.15
C ASP A 270 -6.14 -19.66 0.79
N CYS A 271 -7.27 -19.49 0.11
CA CYS A 271 -7.35 -18.82 -1.19
C CYS A 271 -7.71 -17.33 -1.03
N TYR A 272 -6.89 -16.47 -1.63
CA TYR A 272 -7.08 -15.01 -1.64
C TYR A 272 -7.51 -14.54 -3.02
N ARG A 273 -8.59 -13.76 -3.08
CA ARG A 273 -9.16 -13.21 -4.30
C ARG A 273 -8.73 -11.77 -4.47
N TRP A 274 -8.32 -11.42 -5.69
CA TRP A 274 -7.86 -10.08 -6.05
C TRP A 274 -8.52 -9.59 -7.33
N VAL A 275 -8.94 -8.33 -7.34
CA VAL A 275 -9.25 -7.59 -8.58
C VAL A 275 -8.20 -6.50 -8.74
N ILE A 276 -7.44 -6.57 -9.84
CA ILE A 276 -6.41 -5.59 -10.20
C ILE A 276 -6.94 -4.81 -11.41
N SER A 277 -6.97 -3.48 -11.30
CA SER A 277 -7.50 -2.61 -12.36
C SER A 277 -6.54 -1.47 -12.65
N LEU A 278 -6.43 -1.05 -13.92
CA LEU A 278 -5.80 0.22 -14.29
C LEU A 278 -6.64 1.43 -13.88
N GLY A 279 -7.95 1.22 -13.68
CA GLY A 279 -8.87 2.22 -13.15
C GLY A 279 -8.80 2.36 -11.63
N ASP A 280 -9.81 3.04 -11.11
CA ASP A 280 -10.00 3.24 -9.68
C ASP A 280 -11.24 2.48 -9.18
N PHE A 281 -11.42 2.39 -7.86
CA PHE A 281 -12.59 1.79 -7.24
C PHE A 281 -13.33 2.87 -6.44
N ALA A 282 -14.62 3.00 -6.65
CA ALA A 282 -15.47 3.86 -5.84
C ALA A 282 -15.60 3.31 -4.41
N GLU A 283 -15.95 4.14 -3.46
CA GLU A 283 -16.02 3.76 -2.06
C GLU A 283 -17.04 2.63 -1.81
N ASP A 284 -18.21 2.69 -2.44
CA ASP A 284 -19.25 1.67 -2.36
C ASP A 284 -18.81 0.31 -2.97
N VAL A 285 -17.92 0.35 -3.97
CA VAL A 285 -17.30 -0.84 -4.58
C VAL A 285 -16.27 -1.44 -3.64
N THR A 286 -15.48 -0.60 -2.97
CA THR A 286 -14.48 -1.04 -1.98
C THR A 286 -15.17 -1.70 -0.77
N GLN A 287 -16.24 -1.10 -0.26
CA GLN A 287 -17.05 -1.69 0.83
C GLN A 287 -17.66 -3.04 0.43
N HIS A 288 -18.17 -3.14 -0.80
CA HIS A 288 -18.72 -4.39 -1.32
C HIS A 288 -17.66 -5.48 -1.42
N ALA A 289 -16.46 -5.14 -1.88
CA ALA A 289 -15.32 -6.07 -1.96
C ALA A 289 -14.88 -6.58 -0.58
N ASP A 290 -14.82 -5.70 0.42
CA ASP A 290 -14.52 -6.06 1.81
C ASP A 290 -15.54 -7.06 2.35
N GLY A 291 -16.83 -6.85 2.10
CA GLY A 291 -17.91 -7.77 2.49
C GLY A 291 -17.79 -9.15 1.85
N LEU A 292 -17.23 -9.25 0.65
CA LEU A 292 -16.99 -10.50 -0.07
C LEU A 292 -15.58 -11.07 0.11
N SER A 293 -14.76 -10.47 0.97
CA SER A 293 -13.35 -10.85 1.17
C SER A 293 -12.51 -10.84 -0.11
N VAL A 294 -12.78 -9.90 -1.02
CA VAL A 294 -12.03 -9.66 -2.24
C VAL A 294 -11.09 -8.47 -2.02
N ASN A 295 -9.82 -8.65 -2.35
CA ASN A 295 -8.83 -7.59 -2.27
C ASN A 295 -8.80 -6.78 -3.57
N LEU A 296 -8.53 -5.49 -3.47
CA LEU A 296 -8.49 -4.59 -4.63
C LEU A 296 -7.10 -3.98 -4.79
N MET A 297 -6.70 -3.78 -6.06
CA MET A 297 -5.50 -3.04 -6.44
C MET A 297 -5.84 -2.13 -7.61
N ASN A 298 -5.80 -0.82 -7.41
CA ASN A 298 -6.03 0.16 -8.47
C ASN A 298 -4.78 0.45 -9.29
N GLY A 299 -4.90 1.27 -10.33
CA GLY A 299 -3.80 1.59 -11.25
C GLY A 299 -2.60 2.23 -10.56
N ASN A 300 -2.79 3.10 -9.58
CA ASN A 300 -1.70 3.70 -8.82
C ASN A 300 -0.93 2.63 -8.01
N GLN A 301 -1.64 1.74 -7.33
CA GLN A 301 -1.04 0.65 -6.57
C GLN A 301 -0.30 -0.36 -7.47
N LEU A 302 -0.83 -0.63 -8.67
CA LEU A 302 -0.16 -1.49 -9.65
C LEU A 302 1.15 -0.85 -10.13
N VAL A 303 1.15 0.45 -10.42
CA VAL A 303 2.35 1.16 -10.85
C VAL A 303 3.36 1.30 -9.72
N ASP A 304 2.94 1.43 -8.47
CA ASP A 304 3.82 1.33 -7.31
C ASP A 304 4.55 -0.02 -7.26
N TRP A 305 3.81 -1.10 -7.48
CA TRP A 305 4.39 -2.45 -7.53
C TRP A 305 5.37 -2.61 -8.70
N LEU A 306 5.01 -2.12 -9.89
CA LEU A 306 5.89 -2.10 -11.04
C LEU A 306 7.18 -1.30 -10.77
N ALA A 307 7.05 -0.10 -10.17
CA ALA A 307 8.18 0.75 -9.86
C ALA A 307 9.12 0.14 -8.79
N GLU A 308 8.62 -0.74 -7.94
CA GLU A 308 9.44 -1.50 -6.98
C GLU A 308 10.16 -2.69 -7.64
N ARG A 309 9.64 -3.22 -8.74
CA ARG A 309 10.08 -4.49 -9.36
C ARG A 309 10.60 -4.34 -10.78
N TRP A 310 10.61 -3.15 -11.37
CA TRP A 310 10.94 -2.97 -12.78
C TRP A 310 12.29 -3.56 -13.19
N GLN A 311 13.30 -3.53 -12.30
CA GLN A 311 14.63 -4.11 -12.56
C GLN A 311 14.62 -5.65 -12.61
N ASN A 312 13.60 -6.29 -12.03
CA ASN A 312 13.42 -7.72 -12.01
C ASN A 312 12.55 -8.23 -13.16
N LEU A 313 11.87 -7.32 -13.88
CA LEU A 313 11.11 -7.67 -15.08
C LEU A 313 12.06 -8.18 -16.18
N SER A 314 11.54 -9.07 -17.01
CA SER A 314 12.28 -9.54 -18.19
C SER A 314 12.64 -8.35 -19.11
N PRO A 315 13.78 -8.41 -19.82
CA PRO A 315 14.15 -7.35 -20.77
C PRO A 315 13.06 -7.06 -21.82
N THR A 316 12.34 -8.10 -22.23
CA THR A 316 11.23 -7.98 -23.18
C THR A 316 10.09 -7.15 -22.58
N THR A 317 9.70 -7.40 -21.35
CA THR A 317 8.63 -6.65 -20.67
C THR A 317 9.06 -5.21 -20.41
N GLN A 318 10.30 -4.97 -19.99
CA GLN A 318 10.83 -3.62 -19.84
C GLN A 318 10.74 -2.84 -21.17
N GLN A 319 11.17 -3.45 -22.28
CA GLN A 319 11.08 -2.83 -23.62
C GLN A 319 9.62 -2.56 -24.03
N LYS A 320 8.71 -3.51 -23.81
CA LYS A 320 7.28 -3.33 -24.11
C LYS A 320 6.65 -2.19 -23.31
N LEU A 321 7.09 -1.97 -22.07
CA LEU A 321 6.66 -0.86 -21.23
C LEU A 321 7.38 0.47 -21.55
N GLY A 322 8.41 0.45 -22.42
CA GLY A 322 9.22 1.61 -22.72
C GLY A 322 10.15 2.02 -21.56
N ILE A 323 10.50 1.07 -20.68
CA ILE A 323 11.37 1.30 -19.53
C ILE A 323 12.82 1.04 -19.92
N ALA A 324 13.70 2.00 -19.66
CA ALA A 324 15.14 1.86 -19.84
C ALA A 324 15.89 2.41 -18.63
N SER A 325 17.02 1.78 -18.27
CA SER A 325 17.93 2.32 -17.27
C SER A 325 18.83 3.37 -17.91
N VAL A 326 18.66 4.64 -17.52
CA VAL A 326 19.45 5.75 -18.01
C VAL A 326 20.13 6.46 -16.85
N PRO A 327 21.47 6.62 -16.85
CA PRO A 327 22.15 7.42 -15.84
C PRO A 327 21.66 8.87 -15.89
N GLN A 328 21.26 9.43 -14.75
CA GLN A 328 20.80 10.81 -14.65
C GLN A 328 21.34 11.47 -13.39
N LEU A 329 21.79 12.74 -13.53
CA LEU A 329 22.12 13.57 -12.39
C LEU A 329 20.83 14.07 -11.71
N VAL A 330 20.83 14.10 -10.39
CA VAL A 330 19.68 14.53 -9.57
C VAL A 330 19.89 15.87 -8.87
N PHE A 331 20.91 16.65 -9.28
CA PHE A 331 21.17 18.02 -8.81
C PHE A 331 21.25 19.03 -9.94
#